data_b094eaa1c05d48d383ee57ec9f072c4f
#
_entry.id   b094eaa1c05d48d383ee57ec9f072c4f
#
_cell.length_a   1.000
_cell.length_b   1.000
_cell.length_c   1.000
_cell.angle_alpha   90.00
_cell.angle_beta   90.00
_cell.angle_gamma   90.00
#
_symmetry.space_group_name_H-M   'P 1'
#
loop_
_entity.id
_entity.type
_entity.pdbx_description
1 polymer ?
#
loop_
_entity_poly.entity_id
_entity_poly.type
_entity_poly.pdbx_seq_one_letter_code
_entity_poly.pdbx_strand_id
1 'polypeptide(L)'
;IECIEERIQVNGKYISRPAFALLCGQVKKAVEQTGFDGFSQFEILCAIALLYFYKEQVNVAVIETGIGGLLDCTNVVNPAVSVITSVDFDHTDVLGDTLAEIARHKAGIIKPSVPCIVYPGQAKEVMRVIDDKCREYNCEEIIPDMSRVQMLHMDITDVFFSYKGMNYHLVMSGEHQIKNALCAIEACRILNIEYSSVFTGLERSALRARME
;
A
#
# COMPACT_ATOMS: atom_id res chain seq x y z
N ILE A 1 7.47 12.61 9.35
CA ILE A 1 6.39 12.33 10.33
C ILE A 1 6.47 13.38 11.40
N GLU A 2 5.42 14.21 11.54
CA GLU A 2 5.36 15.29 12.51
C GLU A 2 4.69 14.84 13.83
N CYS A 3 3.71 13.94 13.72
CA CYS A 3 3.03 13.38 14.90
C CYS A 3 2.59 11.93 14.63
N ILE A 4 2.33 11.19 15.71
CA ILE A 4 1.96 9.77 15.59
C ILE A 4 0.57 9.58 14.97
N GLU A 5 -0.33 10.52 15.17
CA GLU A 5 -1.71 10.50 14.73
C GLU A 5 -1.82 10.53 13.20
N GLU A 6 -0.84 11.09 12.48
CA GLU A 6 -0.84 11.14 11.00
C GLU A 6 -0.76 9.75 10.35
N ARG A 7 -0.28 8.75 11.09
CA ARG A 7 -0.19 7.37 10.62
C ARG A 7 -1.54 6.66 10.53
N ILE A 8 -2.57 7.19 11.18
CA ILE A 8 -3.91 6.59 11.25
C ILE A 8 -4.93 7.63 10.83
N GLN A 9 -5.49 7.46 9.64
CA GLN A 9 -6.38 8.44 9.04
C GLN A 9 -7.67 7.78 8.56
N VAL A 10 -8.78 8.49 8.67
CA VAL A 10 -10.07 8.15 8.04
C VAL A 10 -10.53 9.34 7.23
N ASN A 11 -10.74 9.15 5.93
CA ASN A 11 -11.15 10.21 4.99
C ASN A 11 -10.24 11.45 5.04
N GLY A 12 -8.90 11.25 5.13
CA GLY A 12 -7.90 12.31 5.18
C GLY A 12 -7.82 13.06 6.51
N LYS A 13 -8.53 12.62 7.54
CA LYS A 13 -8.46 13.19 8.89
C LYS A 13 -7.69 12.26 9.82
N TYR A 14 -6.72 12.81 10.51
CA TYR A 14 -5.95 12.08 11.52
C TYR A 14 -6.86 11.60 12.65
N ILE A 15 -6.55 10.43 13.22
CA ILE A 15 -7.18 9.99 14.46
C ILE A 15 -7.05 11.08 15.53
N SER A 16 -8.13 11.41 16.22
CA SER A 16 -8.07 12.41 17.27
C SER A 16 -7.27 11.89 18.47
N ARG A 17 -6.56 12.78 19.18
CA ARG A 17 -5.82 12.41 20.40
C ARG A 17 -6.66 11.70 21.45
N PRO A 18 -7.90 12.12 21.74
CA PRO A 18 -8.76 11.37 22.67
C PRO A 18 -9.09 9.96 22.19
N ALA A 19 -9.40 9.79 20.89
CA ALA A 19 -9.67 8.46 20.31
C ALA A 19 -8.41 7.58 20.36
N PHE A 20 -7.26 8.12 19.99
CA PHE A 20 -5.99 7.42 20.07
C PHE A 20 -5.68 6.97 21.50
N ALA A 21 -5.78 7.85 22.49
CA ALA A 21 -5.55 7.53 23.90
C ALA A 21 -6.50 6.43 24.42
N LEU A 22 -7.80 6.50 24.05
CA LEU A 22 -8.77 5.49 24.41
C LEU A 22 -8.39 4.12 23.84
N LEU A 23 -8.00 4.07 22.57
CA LEU A 23 -7.62 2.82 21.89
C LEU A 23 -6.29 2.28 22.41
N CYS A 24 -5.32 3.14 22.71
CA CYS A 24 -4.10 2.75 23.43
C CYS A 24 -4.43 2.02 24.74
N GLY A 25 -5.37 2.54 25.52
CA GLY A 25 -5.78 1.91 26.77
C GLY A 25 -6.43 0.52 26.55
N GLN A 26 -7.15 0.33 25.45
CA GLN A 26 -7.76 -0.98 25.10
C GLN A 26 -6.70 -1.97 24.64
N VAL A 27 -5.81 -1.57 23.72
CA VAL A 27 -4.71 -2.40 23.23
C VAL A 27 -3.76 -2.77 24.37
N LYS A 28 -3.42 -1.82 25.27
CA LYS A 28 -2.61 -2.08 26.44
C LYS A 28 -3.19 -3.22 27.30
N LYS A 29 -4.49 -3.17 27.61
CA LYS A 29 -5.15 -4.22 28.39
C LYS A 29 -5.07 -5.58 27.68
N ALA A 30 -5.23 -5.61 26.34
CA ALA A 30 -5.11 -6.84 25.58
C ALA A 30 -3.68 -7.40 25.62
N VAL A 31 -2.67 -6.53 25.48
CA VAL A 31 -1.24 -6.89 25.61
C VAL A 31 -0.95 -7.48 26.98
N GLU A 32 -1.39 -6.83 28.07
CA GLU A 32 -1.21 -7.31 29.45
C GLU A 32 -1.80 -8.71 29.65
N GLN A 33 -2.92 -9.01 28.99
CA GLN A 33 -3.57 -10.34 29.07
C GLN A 33 -2.77 -11.45 28.34
N THR A 34 -1.91 -11.11 27.38
CA THR A 34 -1.07 -12.10 26.70
C THR A 34 0.08 -12.60 27.56
N GLY A 35 0.48 -11.84 28.58
CA GLY A 35 1.68 -12.11 29.37
C GLY A 35 3.00 -11.92 28.62
N PHE A 36 2.95 -11.38 27.39
CA PHE A 36 4.11 -11.08 26.56
C PHE A 36 4.36 -9.56 26.55
N ASP A 37 5.61 -9.14 26.72
CA ASP A 37 6.03 -7.73 26.82
C ASP A 37 6.92 -7.25 25.66
N GLY A 38 7.21 -8.14 24.70
CA GLY A 38 8.13 -7.88 23.58
C GLY A 38 7.50 -7.21 22.36
N PHE A 39 6.28 -6.67 22.44
CA PHE A 39 5.65 -6.01 21.28
C PHE A 39 6.38 -4.72 20.89
N SER A 40 6.67 -4.57 19.61
CA SER A 40 7.22 -3.36 19.04
C SER A 40 6.18 -2.22 19.03
N GLN A 41 6.67 -0.97 18.95
CA GLN A 41 5.78 0.19 18.78
C GLN A 41 4.92 0.08 17.53
N PHE A 42 5.47 -0.49 16.43
CA PHE A 42 4.75 -0.61 15.18
C PHE A 42 3.59 -1.64 15.28
N GLU A 43 3.81 -2.76 15.97
CA GLU A 43 2.74 -3.75 16.23
C GLU A 43 1.60 -3.17 17.06
N ILE A 44 1.93 -2.39 18.09
CA ILE A 44 0.92 -1.68 18.89
C ILE A 44 0.14 -0.67 18.03
N LEU A 45 0.82 0.11 17.17
CA LEU A 45 0.16 1.05 16.27
C LEU A 45 -0.71 0.35 15.24
N CYS A 46 -0.27 -0.77 14.70
CA CYS A 46 -1.05 -1.60 13.79
C CYS A 46 -2.36 -2.07 14.45
N ALA A 47 -2.27 -2.59 15.67
CA ALA A 47 -3.44 -3.01 16.44
C ALA A 47 -4.42 -1.85 16.71
N ILE A 48 -3.89 -0.66 17.06
CA ILE A 48 -4.70 0.55 17.25
C ILE A 48 -5.39 0.95 15.95
N ALA A 49 -4.67 0.94 14.82
CA ALA A 49 -5.20 1.32 13.52
C ALA A 49 -6.34 0.39 13.09
N LEU A 50 -6.13 -0.93 13.17
CA LEU A 50 -7.16 -1.92 12.82
C LEU A 50 -8.39 -1.79 13.72
N LEU A 51 -8.21 -1.59 15.02
CA LEU A 51 -9.31 -1.38 15.96
C LEU A 51 -10.05 -0.06 15.69
N TYR A 52 -9.33 1.00 15.31
CA TYR A 52 -9.93 2.27 14.91
C TYR A 52 -10.77 2.13 13.65
N PHE A 53 -10.22 1.54 12.59
CA PHE A 53 -10.95 1.30 11.34
C PHE A 53 -12.19 0.44 11.55
N TYR A 54 -12.11 -0.58 12.40
CA TYR A 54 -13.27 -1.38 12.76
C TYR A 54 -14.36 -0.53 13.46
N LYS A 55 -14.00 0.35 14.39
CA LYS A 55 -14.96 1.20 15.11
C LYS A 55 -15.58 2.27 14.23
N GLU A 56 -14.78 2.85 13.33
CA GLU A 56 -15.25 3.83 12.34
C GLU A 56 -16.03 3.17 11.20
N GLN A 57 -16.09 1.85 11.14
CA GLN A 57 -16.78 1.07 10.10
C GLN A 57 -16.38 1.50 8.69
N VAL A 58 -15.08 1.66 8.45
CA VAL A 58 -14.57 2.07 7.14
C VAL A 58 -14.94 1.06 6.06
N ASN A 59 -15.33 1.53 4.88
CA ASN A 59 -15.68 0.67 3.76
C ASN A 59 -14.44 0.01 3.14
N VAL A 60 -13.31 0.75 3.11
CA VAL A 60 -12.02 0.30 2.58
C VAL A 60 -10.93 0.80 3.51
N ALA A 61 -10.01 -0.07 3.90
CA ALA A 61 -8.79 0.27 4.61
C ALA A 61 -7.59 0.08 3.69
N VAL A 62 -6.75 1.09 3.56
CA VAL A 62 -5.46 1.01 2.88
C VAL A 62 -4.40 0.77 3.95
N ILE A 63 -3.78 -0.40 3.91
CA ILE A 63 -2.80 -0.83 4.91
C ILE A 63 -1.42 -0.90 4.25
N GLU A 64 -0.50 -0.08 4.70
CA GLU A 64 0.90 -0.10 4.25
C GLU A 64 1.73 -0.97 5.18
N THR A 65 2.53 -1.88 4.61
CA THR A 65 3.48 -2.70 5.37
C THR A 65 4.60 -1.83 5.96
N GLY A 66 5.10 -2.19 7.14
CA GLY A 66 6.25 -1.52 7.73
C GLY A 66 7.55 -1.87 7.03
N ILE A 67 7.93 -3.15 7.03
CA ILE A 67 9.13 -3.67 6.37
C ILE A 67 8.81 -5.02 5.72
N GLY A 68 9.16 -5.15 4.44
CA GLY A 68 8.96 -6.40 3.70
C GLY A 68 7.49 -6.73 3.45
N GLY A 69 6.92 -7.63 4.22
CA GLY A 69 5.52 -8.05 4.11
C GLY A 69 5.23 -9.39 4.81
N LEU A 70 6.00 -10.44 4.52
CA LEU A 70 5.78 -11.80 5.02
C LEU A 70 5.62 -11.88 6.55
N LEU A 71 6.54 -11.24 7.27
CA LEU A 71 6.58 -11.24 8.73
C LEU A 71 6.10 -9.91 9.33
N ASP A 72 5.56 -9.02 8.50
CA ASP A 72 5.03 -7.75 8.97
C ASP A 72 3.73 -7.93 9.74
N CYS A 73 3.54 -7.18 10.81
CA CYS A 73 2.35 -7.30 11.65
C CYS A 73 1.06 -6.90 10.90
N THR A 74 1.16 -6.11 9.82
CA THR A 74 0.03 -5.78 8.96
C THR A 74 -0.46 -6.98 8.15
N ASN A 75 0.36 -8.04 8.01
CA ASN A 75 0.03 -9.23 7.23
C ASN A 75 -1.03 -10.14 7.87
N VAL A 76 -1.58 -9.75 9.02
CA VAL A 76 -2.72 -10.42 9.66
C VAL A 76 -4.05 -10.19 8.93
N VAL A 77 -4.11 -9.19 8.03
CA VAL A 77 -5.34 -8.86 7.31
C VAL A 77 -5.60 -9.82 6.14
N ASN A 78 -6.88 -9.99 5.81
CA ASN A 78 -7.33 -10.60 4.57
C ASN A 78 -7.71 -9.49 3.58
N PRO A 79 -6.84 -9.13 2.63
CA PRO A 79 -7.08 -8.01 1.74
C PRO A 79 -8.06 -8.37 0.62
N ALA A 80 -8.77 -7.37 0.09
CA ALA A 80 -9.53 -7.50 -1.15
C ALA A 80 -8.61 -7.46 -2.39
N VAL A 81 -7.45 -6.84 -2.25
CA VAL A 81 -6.39 -6.76 -3.27
C VAL A 81 -5.06 -6.53 -2.59
N SER A 82 -4.01 -7.20 -3.04
CA SER A 82 -2.63 -6.94 -2.65
C SER A 82 -1.94 -6.08 -3.71
N VAL A 83 -1.09 -5.15 -3.29
CA VAL A 83 -0.32 -4.30 -4.22
C VAL A 83 1.16 -4.40 -3.86
N ILE A 84 1.98 -4.85 -4.79
CA ILE A 84 3.44 -4.86 -4.67
C ILE A 84 3.98 -3.71 -5.52
N THR A 85 4.50 -2.69 -4.87
CA THR A 85 5.14 -1.54 -5.50
C THR A 85 6.52 -1.89 -6.01
N SER A 86 7.34 -0.91 -6.44
CA SER A 86 8.71 -1.18 -6.90
C SER A 86 9.52 -1.94 -5.85
N VAL A 87 10.23 -2.96 -6.29
CA VAL A 87 11.16 -3.75 -5.46
C VAL A 87 12.58 -3.37 -5.87
N ASP A 88 13.32 -2.85 -4.92
CA ASP A 88 14.73 -2.51 -5.06
C ASP A 88 15.47 -2.84 -3.77
N PHE A 89 16.78 -2.65 -3.75
CA PHE A 89 17.60 -2.86 -2.55
C PHE A 89 17.23 -1.86 -1.47
N ASP A 90 16.63 -2.36 -0.40
CA ASP A 90 16.28 -1.60 0.79
C ASP A 90 16.19 -2.57 1.97
N HIS A 91 16.52 -2.11 3.18
CA HIS A 91 16.51 -2.91 4.40
C HIS A 91 17.22 -4.28 4.24
N THR A 92 18.36 -4.31 3.55
CA THR A 92 19.08 -5.55 3.22
C THR A 92 19.53 -6.33 4.45
N ASP A 93 19.78 -5.66 5.56
CA ASP A 93 20.06 -6.25 6.88
C ASP A 93 18.92 -7.12 7.44
N VAL A 94 17.69 -6.92 6.95
CA VAL A 94 16.48 -7.64 7.39
C VAL A 94 15.89 -8.52 6.29
N LEU A 95 15.88 -8.03 5.04
CA LEU A 95 15.17 -8.66 3.93
C LEU A 95 16.07 -9.54 3.06
N GLY A 96 17.39 -9.47 3.24
CA GLY A 96 18.38 -10.22 2.46
C GLY A 96 19.11 -9.39 1.42
N ASP A 97 20.18 -9.97 0.85
CA ASP A 97 21.15 -9.29 0.01
C ASP A 97 20.84 -9.38 -1.50
N THR A 98 19.73 -10.00 -1.87
CA THR A 98 19.32 -10.15 -3.27
C THR A 98 17.90 -9.65 -3.50
N LEU A 99 17.62 -9.14 -4.69
CA LEU A 99 16.27 -8.72 -5.06
C LEU A 99 15.26 -9.87 -4.96
N ALA A 100 15.68 -11.11 -5.20
CA ALA A 100 14.82 -12.28 -5.06
C ALA A 100 14.43 -12.55 -3.59
N GLU A 101 15.33 -12.32 -2.63
CA GLU A 101 15.02 -12.45 -1.19
C GLU A 101 14.08 -11.34 -0.76
N ILE A 102 14.37 -10.10 -1.10
CA ILE A 102 13.50 -8.95 -0.82
C ILE A 102 12.10 -9.18 -1.42
N ALA A 103 12.04 -9.67 -2.68
CA ALA A 103 10.78 -9.99 -3.33
C ALA A 103 9.99 -11.08 -2.60
N ARG A 104 10.66 -12.13 -2.06
CA ARG A 104 9.97 -13.17 -1.26
C ARG A 104 9.30 -12.59 -0.01
N HIS A 105 9.99 -11.68 0.69
CA HIS A 105 9.41 -10.99 1.83
C HIS A 105 8.20 -10.14 1.43
N LYS A 106 8.30 -9.37 0.33
CA LYS A 106 7.19 -8.54 -0.16
C LYS A 106 6.02 -9.40 -0.69
N ALA A 107 6.31 -10.46 -1.43
CA ALA A 107 5.29 -11.41 -1.93
C ALA A 107 4.56 -12.17 -0.81
N GLY A 108 5.04 -12.11 0.43
CA GLY A 108 4.36 -12.68 1.60
C GLY A 108 3.00 -12.07 1.91
N ILE A 109 2.67 -10.90 1.34
CA ILE A 109 1.33 -10.29 1.48
C ILE A 109 0.29 -10.86 0.51
N ILE A 110 0.71 -11.62 -0.49
CA ILE A 110 -0.19 -12.27 -1.44
C ILE A 110 -0.99 -13.34 -0.67
N LYS A 111 -2.30 -13.37 -0.86
CA LYS A 111 -3.19 -14.32 -0.19
C LYS A 111 -3.92 -15.19 -1.22
N PRO A 112 -4.30 -16.43 -0.86
CA PRO A 112 -4.99 -17.33 -1.78
C PRO A 112 -6.24 -16.73 -2.42
N SER A 113 -6.33 -16.82 -3.75
CA SER A 113 -7.44 -16.30 -4.56
C SER A 113 -7.71 -14.80 -4.48
N VAL A 114 -6.78 -14.02 -3.94
CA VAL A 114 -6.86 -12.56 -3.87
C VAL A 114 -6.03 -11.95 -5.01
N PRO A 115 -6.58 -11.05 -5.84
CA PRO A 115 -5.81 -10.39 -6.89
C PRO A 115 -4.56 -9.68 -6.37
N CYS A 116 -3.46 -9.78 -7.11
CA CYS A 116 -2.20 -9.12 -6.80
C CYS A 116 -1.84 -8.15 -7.92
N ILE A 117 -1.75 -6.86 -7.60
CA ILE A 117 -1.26 -5.85 -8.53
C ILE A 117 0.25 -5.72 -8.32
N VAL A 118 0.98 -5.74 -9.43
CA VAL A 118 2.44 -5.66 -9.43
C VAL A 118 2.88 -4.42 -10.20
N TYR A 119 3.74 -3.63 -9.60
CA TYR A 119 4.32 -2.44 -10.22
C TYR A 119 5.01 -2.78 -11.55
N PRO A 120 4.72 -2.05 -12.64
CA PRO A 120 5.25 -2.37 -13.96
C PRO A 120 6.75 -2.06 -14.08
N GLY A 121 7.49 -2.97 -14.74
CA GLY A 121 8.92 -2.80 -14.98
C GLY A 121 9.83 -3.32 -13.88
N GLN A 122 9.36 -4.26 -13.07
CA GLN A 122 10.19 -4.99 -12.09
C GLN A 122 11.34 -5.75 -12.76
N ALA A 123 12.41 -6.00 -12.00
CA ALA A 123 13.49 -6.88 -12.43
C ALA A 123 12.95 -8.32 -12.66
N LYS A 124 13.54 -9.05 -13.63
CA LYS A 124 13.07 -10.41 -13.98
C LYS A 124 13.08 -11.39 -12.81
N GLU A 125 14.05 -11.28 -11.93
CA GLU A 125 14.15 -12.11 -10.73
C GLU A 125 13.05 -11.82 -9.71
N VAL A 126 12.64 -10.55 -9.59
CA VAL A 126 11.51 -10.12 -8.76
C VAL A 126 10.21 -10.68 -9.33
N MET A 127 9.98 -10.48 -10.64
CA MET A 127 8.79 -10.99 -11.32
C MET A 127 8.65 -12.49 -11.13
N ARG A 128 9.74 -13.26 -11.33
CA ARG A 128 9.70 -14.71 -11.15
C ARG A 128 9.19 -15.13 -9.76
N VAL A 129 9.66 -14.45 -8.71
CA VAL A 129 9.22 -14.74 -7.33
C VAL A 129 7.73 -14.45 -7.13
N ILE A 130 7.26 -13.33 -7.68
CA ILE A 130 5.84 -12.92 -7.58
C ILE A 130 4.96 -13.87 -8.40
N ASP A 131 5.33 -14.16 -9.67
CA ASP A 131 4.63 -15.10 -10.54
C ASP A 131 4.47 -16.47 -9.88
N ASP A 132 5.56 -17.02 -9.31
CA ASP A 132 5.53 -18.31 -8.65
C ASP A 132 4.57 -18.30 -7.46
N LYS A 133 4.55 -17.20 -6.67
CA LYS A 133 3.64 -17.05 -5.54
C LYS A 133 2.19 -16.88 -5.97
N CYS A 134 1.93 -16.12 -7.02
CA CYS A 134 0.58 -15.97 -7.59
C CYS A 134 0.04 -17.30 -8.11
N ARG A 135 0.87 -18.11 -8.79
CA ARG A 135 0.50 -19.47 -9.22
C ARG A 135 0.22 -20.41 -8.06
N GLU A 136 1.10 -20.40 -7.03
CA GLU A 136 0.91 -21.21 -5.81
C GLU A 136 -0.43 -20.93 -5.15
N TYR A 137 -0.85 -19.67 -5.12
CA TYR A 137 -2.06 -19.22 -4.43
C TYR A 137 -3.28 -19.08 -5.35
N ASN A 138 -3.13 -19.43 -6.63
CA ASN A 138 -4.19 -19.29 -7.64
C ASN A 138 -4.81 -17.88 -7.65
N CYS A 139 -3.96 -16.86 -7.61
CA CYS A 139 -4.38 -15.46 -7.68
C CYS A 139 -4.17 -14.87 -9.06
N GLU A 140 -5.05 -13.94 -9.43
CA GLU A 140 -4.90 -13.13 -10.63
C GLU A 140 -3.74 -12.14 -10.40
N GLU A 141 -2.71 -12.23 -11.24
CA GLU A 141 -1.63 -11.26 -11.29
C GLU A 141 -1.97 -10.15 -12.28
N ILE A 142 -1.94 -8.91 -11.83
CA ILE A 142 -2.30 -7.74 -12.62
C ILE A 142 -1.11 -6.79 -12.71
N ILE A 143 -0.51 -6.70 -13.88
CA ILE A 143 0.56 -5.75 -14.18
C ILE A 143 -0.04 -4.64 -15.04
N PRO A 144 -0.04 -3.37 -14.59
CA PRO A 144 -0.52 -2.26 -15.41
C PRO A 144 0.24 -2.18 -16.74
N ASP A 145 -0.50 -2.14 -17.84
CA ASP A 145 0.04 -2.14 -19.20
C ASP A 145 0.52 -0.74 -19.60
N MET A 146 1.82 -0.49 -19.50
CA MET A 146 2.44 0.78 -19.87
C MET A 146 2.23 1.17 -21.34
N SER A 147 1.98 0.21 -22.24
CA SER A 147 1.71 0.50 -23.66
C SER A 147 0.37 1.20 -23.88
N ARG A 148 -0.53 1.14 -22.90
CA ARG A 148 -1.82 1.83 -22.89
C ARG A 148 -1.79 3.20 -22.24
N VAL A 149 -0.62 3.65 -21.82
CA VAL A 149 -0.43 5.01 -21.30
C VAL A 149 -0.10 5.94 -22.46
N GLN A 150 -0.88 6.99 -22.62
CA GLN A 150 -0.59 8.07 -23.52
C GLN A 150 -0.27 9.33 -22.70
N MET A 151 0.94 9.83 -22.79
CA MET A 151 1.32 11.10 -22.18
C MET A 151 0.64 12.24 -22.93
N LEU A 152 -0.08 13.08 -22.19
CA LEU A 152 -0.75 14.26 -22.72
C LEU A 152 0.04 15.52 -22.41
N HIS A 153 0.55 15.64 -21.18
CA HIS A 153 1.40 16.73 -20.73
C HIS A 153 2.24 16.28 -19.53
N MET A 154 3.46 16.76 -19.41
CA MET A 154 4.29 16.58 -18.22
C MET A 154 5.20 17.81 -18.04
N ASP A 155 5.16 18.38 -16.85
CA ASP A 155 6.13 19.38 -16.38
C ASP A 155 6.69 18.99 -15.00
N ILE A 156 7.29 19.93 -14.28
CA ILE A 156 7.93 19.67 -12.99
C ILE A 156 6.90 19.34 -11.88
N THR A 157 5.69 19.87 -12.00
CA THR A 157 4.65 19.79 -10.95
C THR A 157 3.48 18.90 -11.32
N ASP A 158 3.18 18.82 -12.62
CA ASP A 158 1.93 18.23 -13.11
C ASP A 158 2.16 17.20 -14.20
N VAL A 159 1.41 16.12 -14.15
CA VAL A 159 1.37 15.12 -15.21
C VAL A 159 -0.08 14.85 -15.61
N PHE A 160 -0.38 15.01 -16.89
CA PHE A 160 -1.64 14.59 -17.51
C PHE A 160 -1.36 13.42 -18.44
N PHE A 161 -2.06 12.34 -18.24
CA PHE A 161 -1.95 11.14 -19.05
C PHE A 161 -3.32 10.49 -19.27
N SER A 162 -3.42 9.69 -20.34
CA SER A 162 -4.57 8.81 -20.53
C SER A 162 -4.14 7.37 -20.30
N TYR A 163 -5.01 6.58 -19.69
CA TYR A 163 -4.84 5.14 -19.48
C TYR A 163 -6.15 4.42 -19.73
N LYS A 164 -6.13 3.40 -20.59
CA LYS A 164 -7.33 2.64 -21.00
C LYS A 164 -8.49 3.54 -21.46
N GLY A 165 -8.17 4.67 -22.12
CA GLY A 165 -9.16 5.62 -22.65
C GLY A 165 -9.72 6.62 -21.65
N MET A 166 -9.23 6.64 -20.42
CA MET A 166 -9.63 7.60 -19.38
C MET A 166 -8.46 8.55 -19.08
N ASN A 167 -8.74 9.83 -18.86
CA ASN A 167 -7.74 10.85 -18.57
C ASN A 167 -7.53 11.01 -17.08
N TYR A 168 -6.28 11.22 -16.67
CA TYR A 168 -5.86 11.40 -15.28
C TYR A 168 -4.92 12.57 -15.13
N HIS A 169 -4.94 13.18 -13.96
CA HIS A 169 -4.06 14.27 -13.55
C HIS A 169 -3.38 13.91 -12.24
N LEU A 170 -2.06 14.11 -12.17
CA LEU A 170 -1.25 13.98 -10.97
C LEU A 170 -0.55 15.31 -10.70
N VAL A 171 -0.57 15.76 -9.45
CA VAL A 171 0.20 16.90 -8.94
C VAL A 171 1.58 16.48 -8.46
N MET A 172 2.15 15.46 -9.09
CA MET A 172 3.48 14.91 -8.83
C MET A 172 4.06 14.48 -10.15
N SER A 173 5.30 14.88 -10.43
CA SER A 173 5.99 14.58 -11.68
C SER A 173 6.84 13.31 -11.58
N GLY A 174 7.13 12.72 -12.74
CA GLY A 174 8.02 11.60 -12.92
C GLY A 174 7.32 10.30 -13.33
N GLU A 175 7.99 9.52 -14.17
CA GLU A 175 7.47 8.23 -14.69
C GLU A 175 7.09 7.25 -13.57
N HIS A 176 7.86 7.25 -12.48
CA HIS A 176 7.59 6.40 -11.32
C HIS A 176 6.25 6.74 -10.66
N GLN A 177 5.82 8.02 -10.67
CA GLN A 177 4.53 8.43 -10.12
C GLN A 177 3.38 7.96 -11.01
N ILE A 178 3.57 7.95 -12.33
CA ILE A 178 2.59 7.36 -13.24
C ILE A 178 2.43 5.87 -12.93
N LYS A 179 3.52 5.13 -12.78
CA LYS A 179 3.48 3.70 -12.46
C LYS A 179 2.80 3.43 -11.11
N ASN A 180 3.06 4.25 -10.09
CA ASN A 180 2.37 4.18 -8.80
C ASN A 180 0.87 4.46 -8.96
N ALA A 181 0.50 5.49 -9.72
CA ALA A 181 -0.90 5.82 -10.00
C ALA A 181 -1.62 4.69 -10.74
N LEU A 182 -0.95 4.03 -11.70
CA LEU A 182 -1.53 2.88 -12.40
C LEU A 182 -1.85 1.72 -11.45
N CYS A 183 -0.97 1.44 -10.48
CA CYS A 183 -1.25 0.44 -9.44
C CYS A 183 -2.49 0.83 -8.62
N ALA A 184 -2.61 2.10 -8.23
CA ALA A 184 -3.78 2.61 -7.51
C ALA A 184 -5.06 2.55 -8.36
N ILE A 185 -4.99 2.90 -9.65
CA ILE A 185 -6.12 2.84 -10.60
C ILE A 185 -6.61 1.39 -10.73
N GLU A 186 -5.70 0.42 -10.90
CA GLU A 186 -6.09 -0.99 -11.00
C GLU A 186 -6.70 -1.51 -9.68
N ALA A 187 -6.18 -1.08 -8.52
CA ALA A 187 -6.77 -1.41 -7.22
C ALA A 187 -8.19 -0.85 -7.09
N CYS A 188 -8.39 0.42 -7.45
CA CYS A 188 -9.70 1.05 -7.45
C CYS A 188 -10.67 0.33 -8.41
N ARG A 189 -10.19 -0.15 -9.58
CA ARG A 189 -10.99 -0.91 -10.54
C ARG A 189 -11.47 -2.25 -9.94
N ILE A 190 -10.60 -2.97 -9.25
CA ILE A 190 -10.97 -4.22 -8.55
C ILE A 190 -12.03 -3.94 -7.48
N LEU A 191 -11.89 -2.85 -6.75
CA LEU A 191 -12.82 -2.43 -5.71
C LEU A 191 -14.10 -1.78 -6.25
N ASN A 192 -14.28 -1.70 -7.57
CA ASN A 192 -15.42 -1.04 -8.24
C ASN A 192 -15.61 0.43 -7.80
N ILE A 193 -14.52 1.15 -7.57
CA ILE A 193 -14.57 2.59 -7.29
C ILE A 193 -14.85 3.36 -8.58
N GLU A 194 -15.78 4.29 -8.52
CA GLU A 194 -16.14 5.11 -9.67
C GLU A 194 -15.00 5.99 -10.17
N TYR A 195 -14.90 6.15 -11.49
CA TYR A 195 -13.85 6.93 -12.15
C TYR A 195 -13.72 8.35 -11.58
N SER A 196 -14.83 9.03 -11.34
CA SER A 196 -14.84 10.39 -10.78
C SER A 196 -14.13 10.50 -9.44
N SER A 197 -14.29 9.48 -8.60
CA SER A 197 -13.62 9.38 -7.30
C SER A 197 -12.13 9.09 -7.46
N VAL A 198 -11.76 8.21 -8.39
CA VAL A 198 -10.36 7.89 -8.71
C VAL A 198 -9.65 9.12 -9.26
N PHE A 199 -10.25 9.82 -10.23
CA PHE A 199 -9.72 11.05 -10.81
C PHE A 199 -9.45 12.10 -9.72
N THR A 200 -10.48 12.41 -8.92
CA THR A 200 -10.37 13.40 -7.84
C THR A 200 -9.35 12.99 -6.78
N GLY A 201 -9.26 11.69 -6.48
CA GLY A 201 -8.27 11.16 -5.52
C GLY A 201 -6.84 11.35 -6.00
N LEU A 202 -6.56 11.06 -7.25
CA LEU A 202 -5.24 11.24 -7.86
C LEU A 202 -4.85 12.72 -7.96
N GLU A 203 -5.77 13.58 -8.40
CA GLU A 203 -5.55 15.03 -8.48
C GLU A 203 -5.24 15.67 -7.11
N ARG A 204 -5.76 15.10 -6.03
CA ARG A 204 -5.51 15.57 -4.66
C ARG A 204 -4.36 14.88 -3.96
N SER A 205 -3.76 13.87 -4.58
CA SER A 205 -2.66 13.11 -3.99
C SER A 205 -1.35 13.90 -4.09
N ALA A 206 -1.10 14.79 -3.14
CA ALA A 206 0.18 15.46 -2.98
C ALA A 206 0.93 14.82 -1.81
N LEU A 207 2.11 14.27 -2.06
CA LEU A 207 3.01 13.79 -1.00
C LEU A 207 3.88 14.95 -0.52
N ARG A 208 3.61 15.45 0.69
CA ARG A 208 4.52 16.38 1.36
C ARG A 208 5.86 15.69 1.59
N ALA A 209 6.97 16.41 1.39
CA ALA A 209 8.34 15.97 1.69
C ALA A 209 8.97 14.87 0.79
N ARG A 210 8.42 14.54 -0.37
CA ARG A 210 9.11 13.69 -1.36
C ARG A 210 9.70 14.46 -2.57
N MET A 211 9.67 15.78 -2.52
CA MET A 211 10.23 16.67 -3.54
C MET A 211 11.23 17.69 -2.94
N GLU A 212 11.75 17.43 -1.74
CA GLU A 212 12.82 18.23 -1.14
C GLU A 212 14.18 17.54 -1.29
#